data_4e6dedfc6ad509fe53eb3eb37d4d6579
#
_entry.id   4e6dedfc6ad509fe53eb3eb37d4d6579
#
_cell.length_a   1.000
_cell.length_b   1.000
_cell.length_c   1.000
_cell.angle_alpha   90.00
_cell.angle_beta   90.00
_cell.angle_gamma   90.00
#
_symmetry.space_group_name_H-M   'P 1'
#
loop_
_entity.id
_entity.type
_entity.pdbx_description
1 polymer ?
#
loop_
_entity_poly.entity_id
_entity_poly.type
_entity_poly.pdbx_seq_one_letter_code
_entity_poly.pdbx_strand_id
1 'polypeptide(L)'
;MIIFVALSTLLAACSTSSTSKPSKSTVQLHATSNTKVDAAFPVLPVSHVGRWLVDASGRVLLLHGVNVVEKHSPYYPAAFGFNAADAKWLAENGFDMVRLGVMPTGVIPNPGSINKSYLDHLAVTVSQLASYHILALLDVHQDGFGPSVGSDGFPAWMTLTDGKQNNHASFPTYYLTDPAVQQAFQSFWNNQRGPGGKRLQSDYANMITAVAAKFGNTPSILGYDVLNEPWPGTGNSWETCLSSNGCPKLDKSELAPFYARADKAIRSADHTHLVFVEPFVLFNLGDSPTTIPLPGNDPRSGLSFHVYPNPFSVAKVQSVVSNAISWSQSTDGALLNTEWGATSNTTIIAEESSTLDSEMIPWMYWPFMGCSIGCSTTATGIISNLSSPPSGSNLNSAVADVLVQPHPLAVAGTPQSLSYSPATHIMSFSWTPARVGGGRYSGGSVTSLQVPQLDYPNGYSVQVTGAAVTSKPCSPMLTLSQEGSASKLSVRIAPSSSC
;
A
#
# COMPACT_ATOMS: atom_id res chain seq x y z
N MET A 1 39.93 36.84 26.53
CA MET A 1 41.16 37.37 25.90
C MET A 1 41.08 37.01 24.43
N ILE A 2 40.91 38.04 23.64
CA ILE A 2 40.67 38.05 22.19
C ILE A 2 42.03 37.91 21.51
N ILE A 3 42.17 37.07 20.46
CA ILE A 3 43.12 37.34 19.36
C ILE A 3 42.56 36.74 18.07
N PHE A 4 42.32 37.65 17.10
CA PHE A 4 42.17 37.46 15.66
C PHE A 4 43.52 37.37 14.98
N VAL A 5 43.68 36.58 13.89
CA VAL A 5 44.54 36.84 12.70
C VAL A 5 44.10 35.88 11.63
N ALA A 6 43.44 36.22 10.55
CA ALA A 6 43.79 36.82 9.23
C ALA A 6 44.38 35.81 8.23
N LEU A 7 43.59 35.48 7.26
CA LEU A 7 43.71 35.51 5.79
C LEU A 7 45.06 35.21 5.12
N SER A 8 45.09 34.18 4.26
CA SER A 8 45.86 34.21 3.02
C SER A 8 45.23 33.29 1.94
N THR A 9 44.91 33.90 0.85
CA THR A 9 44.41 33.38 -0.42
C THR A 9 45.49 32.63 -1.17
N LEU A 10 45.17 31.45 -1.72
CA LEU A 10 45.90 30.87 -2.86
C LEU A 10 44.88 30.37 -3.89
N LEU A 11 44.89 31.01 -5.05
CA LEU A 11 44.29 30.53 -6.29
C LEU A 11 45.07 29.33 -6.79
N ALA A 12 44.38 28.25 -7.13
CA ALA A 12 44.90 27.19 -7.97
C ALA A 12 43.79 26.70 -8.93
N ALA A 13 44.20 26.51 -10.16
CA ALA A 13 43.50 26.47 -11.40
C ALA A 13 42.39 25.38 -11.50
N CYS A 14 41.33 25.72 -12.25
CA CYS A 14 40.32 24.83 -12.84
C CYS A 14 40.97 23.72 -13.68
N SER A 15 40.69 22.48 -13.34
CA SER A 15 40.63 21.36 -14.27
C SER A 15 39.18 20.89 -14.36
N THR A 16 38.53 21.17 -15.47
CA THR A 16 37.19 20.71 -15.79
C THR A 16 37.22 19.22 -16.11
N SER A 17 36.89 18.39 -15.17
CA SER A 17 36.47 17.02 -15.45
C SER A 17 34.96 16.99 -15.68
N SER A 18 34.55 16.77 -16.92
CA SER A 18 33.18 16.56 -17.32
C SER A 18 32.72 15.21 -16.75
N THR A 19 32.04 15.22 -15.59
CA THR A 19 31.27 14.09 -15.14
C THR A 19 29.96 14.06 -15.93
N SER A 20 29.86 13.15 -16.87
CA SER A 20 28.59 12.78 -17.52
C SER A 20 27.61 12.29 -16.43
N LYS A 21 26.53 13.05 -16.23
CA LYS A 21 25.37 12.59 -15.46
C LYS A 21 24.84 11.30 -16.10
N PRO A 22 24.49 10.27 -15.33
CA PRO A 22 23.80 9.11 -15.87
C PRO A 22 22.48 9.58 -16.49
N SER A 23 22.26 9.23 -17.74
CA SER A 23 21.01 9.43 -18.47
C SER A 23 19.89 8.75 -17.70
N LYS A 24 18.92 9.51 -17.19
CA LYS A 24 17.66 8.96 -16.65
C LYS A 24 16.96 8.26 -17.80
N SER A 25 16.93 6.93 -17.77
CA SER A 25 16.05 6.13 -18.63
C SER A 25 14.63 6.27 -18.11
N THR A 26 13.96 7.34 -18.48
CA THR A 26 12.52 7.47 -18.38
C THR A 26 11.92 6.48 -19.37
N VAL A 27 11.19 5.48 -18.87
CA VAL A 27 10.23 4.74 -19.70
C VAL A 27 9.19 5.77 -20.12
N GLN A 28 9.42 6.43 -21.25
CA GLN A 28 8.43 7.27 -21.88
C GLN A 28 7.33 6.35 -22.37
N LEU A 29 6.22 6.29 -21.60
CA LEU A 29 4.93 5.99 -22.20
C LEU A 29 4.71 7.09 -23.26
N HIS A 30 4.95 6.77 -24.52
CA HIS A 30 4.69 7.66 -25.66
C HIS A 30 3.17 7.82 -25.76
N ALA A 31 2.61 8.68 -24.93
CA ALA A 31 1.25 9.15 -25.06
C ALA A 31 1.25 10.22 -26.16
N THR A 32 1.12 9.78 -27.41
CA THR A 32 0.75 10.66 -28.50
C THR A 32 -0.61 11.29 -28.20
N SER A 33 -0.63 12.61 -28.18
CA SER A 33 -1.75 13.53 -28.41
C SER A 33 -3.19 13.04 -28.15
N ASN A 34 -3.90 13.75 -27.26
CA ASN A 34 -5.37 13.80 -27.17
C ASN A 34 -6.12 12.45 -27.20
N THR A 35 -5.76 11.51 -26.34
CA THR A 35 -6.49 10.21 -26.26
C THR A 35 -7.75 10.39 -25.44
N LYS A 36 -8.92 10.08 -26.04
CA LYS A 36 -10.19 9.97 -25.33
C LYS A 36 -10.21 8.64 -24.56
N VAL A 37 -10.67 8.64 -23.32
CA VAL A 37 -10.85 7.47 -22.46
C VAL A 37 -12.30 7.38 -22.04
N ASP A 38 -12.99 6.31 -22.38
CA ASP A 38 -14.44 6.09 -22.14
C ASP A 38 -14.75 5.10 -21.00
N ALA A 39 -13.76 4.45 -20.39
CA ALA A 39 -13.97 3.40 -19.40
C ALA A 39 -14.37 3.98 -18.03
N ALA A 40 -15.40 3.44 -17.40
CA ALA A 40 -15.79 3.77 -16.02
C ALA A 40 -14.78 3.18 -15.02
N PHE A 41 -14.40 1.91 -15.20
CA PHE A 41 -13.40 1.25 -14.35
C PHE A 41 -11.97 1.50 -14.84
N PRO A 42 -10.95 1.30 -13.97
CA PRO A 42 -9.55 1.33 -14.36
C PRO A 42 -9.22 0.39 -15.52
N VAL A 43 -8.44 0.85 -16.48
CA VAL A 43 -7.92 0.01 -17.59
C VAL A 43 -6.63 -0.65 -17.14
N LEU A 44 -6.63 -1.97 -17.03
CA LEU A 44 -5.48 -2.74 -16.54
C LEU A 44 -4.42 -3.01 -17.62
N PRO A 45 -3.16 -3.23 -17.25
CA PRO A 45 -2.64 -3.25 -15.89
C PRO A 45 -2.40 -1.85 -15.29
N VAL A 46 -2.25 -1.79 -13.97
CA VAL A 46 -1.85 -0.58 -13.25
C VAL A 46 -0.35 -0.34 -13.38
N SER A 47 0.03 0.92 -13.46
CA SER A 47 1.41 1.42 -13.48
C SER A 47 1.52 2.64 -12.57
N HIS A 48 2.62 3.42 -12.66
CA HIS A 48 2.72 4.67 -11.94
C HIS A 48 3.47 5.75 -12.73
N VAL A 49 3.29 7.01 -12.32
CA VAL A 49 4.06 8.16 -12.77
C VAL A 49 4.39 8.99 -11.51
N GLY A 50 5.65 9.01 -11.13
CA GLY A 50 6.03 9.52 -9.81
C GLY A 50 5.22 8.83 -8.72
N ARG A 51 4.68 9.58 -7.77
CA ARG A 51 3.87 9.03 -6.68
C ARG A 51 2.53 8.43 -7.10
N TRP A 52 2.03 8.78 -8.29
CA TRP A 52 0.67 8.46 -8.71
C TRP A 52 0.55 7.07 -9.31
N LEU A 53 -0.32 6.25 -8.76
CA LEU A 53 -0.80 5.07 -9.47
C LEU A 53 -1.61 5.53 -10.68
N VAL A 54 -1.40 4.87 -11.82
CA VAL A 54 -2.14 5.17 -13.05
C VAL A 54 -2.61 3.89 -13.74
N ASP A 55 -3.77 3.95 -14.36
CA ASP A 55 -4.26 2.88 -15.20
C ASP A 55 -3.53 2.87 -16.57
N ALA A 56 -3.75 1.84 -17.38
CA ALA A 56 -3.09 1.70 -18.71
C ALA A 56 -3.45 2.84 -19.69
N SER A 57 -4.52 3.61 -19.42
CA SER A 57 -4.86 4.83 -20.16
C SER A 57 -4.19 6.10 -19.59
N GLY A 58 -3.46 5.96 -18.49
CA GLY A 58 -2.75 7.01 -17.77
C GLY A 58 -3.61 7.83 -16.81
N ARG A 59 -4.87 7.43 -16.54
CA ARG A 59 -5.70 8.10 -15.52
C ARG A 59 -5.14 7.81 -14.13
N VAL A 60 -5.11 8.85 -13.27
CA VAL A 60 -4.71 8.70 -11.87
C VAL A 60 -5.75 7.89 -11.11
N LEU A 61 -5.28 6.94 -10.32
CA LEU A 61 -6.11 6.09 -9.47
C LEU A 61 -5.99 6.55 -8.01
N LEU A 62 -7.14 6.85 -7.38
CA LEU A 62 -7.26 7.18 -5.96
C LEU A 62 -8.07 6.08 -5.28
N LEU A 63 -7.41 4.97 -4.99
CA LEU A 63 -8.05 3.74 -4.55
C LEU A 63 -8.21 3.71 -3.04
N HIS A 64 -9.37 3.24 -2.57
CA HIS A 64 -9.61 2.89 -1.18
C HIS A 64 -9.69 1.38 -1.01
N GLY A 65 -9.11 0.86 0.07
CA GLY A 65 -9.03 -0.59 0.25
C GLY A 65 -9.03 -1.04 1.69
N VAL A 66 -8.91 -2.34 1.84
CA VAL A 66 -8.87 -3.02 3.13
C VAL A 66 -7.82 -4.12 3.13
N ASN A 67 -7.36 -4.49 4.32
CA ASN A 67 -6.49 -5.64 4.53
C ASN A 67 -7.32 -6.90 4.79
N VAL A 68 -7.02 -7.98 4.07
CA VAL A 68 -7.58 -9.32 4.26
C VAL A 68 -6.42 -10.30 4.46
N VAL A 69 -5.96 -10.42 5.71
CA VAL A 69 -4.81 -11.23 6.09
C VAL A 69 -5.24 -12.30 7.08
N GLU A 70 -5.17 -13.57 6.67
CA GLU A 70 -5.51 -14.69 7.53
C GLU A 70 -4.25 -15.30 8.14
N LYS A 71 -4.11 -15.14 9.46
CA LYS A 71 -2.93 -15.51 10.23
C LYS A 71 -2.98 -16.91 10.83
N HIS A 72 -4.14 -17.60 10.72
CA HIS A 72 -4.33 -18.97 11.20
C HIS A 72 -4.20 -19.98 10.05
N SER A 73 -3.69 -21.16 10.40
CA SER A 73 -3.65 -22.27 9.44
C SER A 73 -5.07 -22.62 8.95
N PRO A 74 -5.27 -22.79 7.63
CA PRO A 74 -4.29 -22.96 6.56
C PRO A 74 -3.84 -21.65 5.85
N TYR A 75 -4.01 -20.47 6.45
CA TYR A 75 -3.44 -19.17 6.06
C TYR A 75 -4.02 -18.56 4.78
N TYR A 76 -5.26 -18.84 4.42
CA TYR A 76 -5.96 -18.18 3.30
C TYR A 76 -7.42 -17.91 3.66
N PRO A 77 -7.98 -16.75 3.27
CA PRO A 77 -9.27 -16.27 3.78
C PRO A 77 -10.46 -17.16 3.43
N ALA A 78 -10.44 -17.82 2.26
CA ALA A 78 -11.53 -18.70 1.84
C ALA A 78 -11.73 -19.92 2.77
N ALA A 79 -10.69 -20.36 3.51
CA ALA A 79 -10.83 -21.43 4.51
C ALA A 79 -11.67 -21.00 5.71
N PHE A 80 -11.79 -19.71 5.95
CA PHE A 80 -12.55 -19.12 7.07
C PHE A 80 -13.87 -18.49 6.61
N GLY A 81 -14.18 -18.57 5.32
CA GLY A 81 -15.47 -18.20 4.79
C GLY A 81 -15.48 -17.03 3.81
N PHE A 82 -14.35 -16.35 3.56
CA PHE A 82 -14.30 -15.29 2.55
C PHE A 82 -14.80 -15.80 1.21
N ASN A 83 -15.74 -15.11 0.63
CA ASN A 83 -16.42 -15.54 -0.58
C ASN A 83 -16.88 -14.32 -1.44
N ALA A 84 -17.62 -14.62 -2.53
CA ALA A 84 -18.11 -13.61 -3.45
C ALA A 84 -19.07 -12.58 -2.82
N ALA A 85 -19.74 -12.91 -1.69
CA ALA A 85 -20.60 -11.94 -1.00
C ALA A 85 -19.76 -10.87 -0.29
N ASP A 86 -18.61 -11.24 0.26
CA ASP A 86 -17.66 -10.27 0.87
C ASP A 86 -17.08 -9.35 -0.20
N ALA A 87 -16.61 -9.92 -1.32
CA ALA A 87 -16.10 -9.14 -2.45
C ALA A 87 -17.17 -8.19 -3.03
N LYS A 88 -18.42 -8.67 -3.12
CA LYS A 88 -19.56 -7.85 -3.55
C LYS A 88 -19.81 -6.68 -2.58
N TRP A 89 -19.84 -6.96 -1.27
CA TRP A 89 -20.03 -5.93 -0.25
C TRP A 89 -18.92 -4.88 -0.30
N LEU A 90 -17.67 -5.29 -0.44
CA LEU A 90 -16.54 -4.38 -0.59
C LEU A 90 -16.71 -3.46 -1.80
N ALA A 91 -17.03 -4.00 -2.97
CA ALA A 91 -17.23 -3.22 -4.19
C ALA A 91 -18.43 -2.24 -4.10
N GLU A 92 -19.56 -2.70 -3.51
CA GLU A 92 -20.75 -1.87 -3.34
C GLU A 92 -20.53 -0.71 -2.34
N ASN A 93 -19.52 -0.85 -1.47
CA ASN A 93 -19.16 0.16 -0.48
C ASN A 93 -17.87 0.93 -0.84
N GLY A 94 -17.43 0.87 -2.11
CA GLY A 94 -16.36 1.72 -2.63
C GLY A 94 -14.95 1.25 -2.26
N PHE A 95 -14.77 -0.03 -1.91
CA PHE A 95 -13.43 -0.59 -1.74
C PHE A 95 -12.96 -1.20 -3.06
N ASP A 96 -11.92 -0.59 -3.64
CA ASP A 96 -11.42 -0.88 -4.99
C ASP A 96 -10.20 -1.78 -4.98
N MET A 97 -9.59 -2.00 -3.81
CA MET A 97 -8.43 -2.85 -3.65
C MET A 97 -8.43 -3.60 -2.31
N VAL A 98 -7.77 -4.74 -2.31
CA VAL A 98 -7.54 -5.57 -1.12
C VAL A 98 -6.06 -5.92 -1.02
N ARG A 99 -5.46 -5.67 0.14
CA ARG A 99 -4.15 -6.22 0.50
C ARG A 99 -4.37 -7.62 1.05
N LEU A 100 -4.01 -8.60 0.22
CA LEU A 100 -4.24 -10.01 0.47
C LEU A 100 -2.99 -10.67 1.03
N GLY A 101 -3.07 -11.16 2.28
CA GLY A 101 -1.94 -11.81 2.95
C GLY A 101 -1.48 -13.08 2.24
N VAL A 102 -0.20 -13.13 1.94
CA VAL A 102 0.56 -14.29 1.44
C VAL A 102 1.51 -14.74 2.53
N MET A 103 1.08 -15.72 3.32
CA MET A 103 1.86 -16.18 4.47
C MET A 103 3.03 -17.05 4.02
N PRO A 104 4.30 -16.72 4.35
CA PRO A 104 5.45 -17.56 4.03
C PRO A 104 5.30 -19.00 4.51
N THR A 105 4.74 -19.21 5.71
CA THR A 105 4.42 -20.55 6.23
C THR A 105 3.45 -21.33 5.32
N GLY A 106 2.52 -20.65 4.67
CA GLY A 106 1.60 -21.26 3.71
C GLY A 106 2.29 -21.64 2.40
N VAL A 107 3.17 -20.77 1.88
CA VAL A 107 3.84 -20.96 0.57
C VAL A 107 4.99 -21.98 0.66
N ILE A 108 5.84 -21.88 1.71
CA ILE A 108 7.07 -22.71 1.87
C ILE A 108 7.09 -23.42 3.23
N PRO A 109 6.10 -24.27 3.54
CA PRO A 109 6.01 -24.92 4.85
C PRO A 109 7.24 -25.76 5.22
N ASN A 110 7.97 -26.25 4.22
CA ASN A 110 9.18 -27.05 4.38
C ASN A 110 10.32 -26.56 3.47
N PRO A 111 11.61 -26.76 3.85
CA PRO A 111 12.75 -26.36 3.03
C PRO A 111 12.67 -26.90 1.60
N GLY A 112 12.79 -25.99 0.63
CA GLY A 112 12.78 -26.35 -0.81
C GLY A 112 11.43 -26.76 -1.41
N SER A 113 10.34 -26.72 -0.65
CA SER A 113 9.00 -27.12 -1.08
C SER A 113 8.10 -25.91 -1.28
N ILE A 114 7.49 -25.79 -2.47
CA ILE A 114 6.45 -24.81 -2.75
C ILE A 114 5.08 -25.48 -2.66
N ASN A 115 4.22 -24.96 -1.80
CA ASN A 115 2.84 -25.42 -1.64
C ASN A 115 1.94 -24.77 -2.74
N LYS A 116 1.84 -25.46 -3.87
CA LYS A 116 1.03 -24.98 -4.99
C LYS A 116 -0.45 -24.91 -4.65
N SER A 117 -0.96 -25.84 -3.82
CA SER A 117 -2.36 -25.85 -3.37
C SER A 117 -2.71 -24.58 -2.60
N TYR A 118 -1.81 -24.10 -1.73
CA TYR A 118 -1.99 -22.82 -1.06
C TYR A 118 -2.13 -21.65 -2.05
N LEU A 119 -1.24 -21.59 -3.06
CA LEU A 119 -1.32 -20.56 -4.10
C LEU A 119 -2.60 -20.68 -4.95
N ASP A 120 -3.09 -21.90 -5.18
CA ASP A 120 -4.36 -22.14 -5.88
C ASP A 120 -5.56 -21.61 -5.05
N HIS A 121 -5.55 -21.77 -3.74
CA HIS A 121 -6.58 -21.21 -2.86
C HIS A 121 -6.55 -19.68 -2.83
N LEU A 122 -5.37 -19.06 -2.78
CA LEU A 122 -5.27 -17.60 -2.91
C LEU A 122 -5.79 -17.11 -4.26
N ALA A 123 -5.54 -17.84 -5.35
CA ALA A 123 -6.05 -17.49 -6.68
C ALA A 123 -7.58 -17.50 -6.75
N VAL A 124 -8.26 -18.33 -5.96
CA VAL A 124 -9.73 -18.29 -5.83
C VAL A 124 -10.16 -16.94 -5.26
N THR A 125 -9.54 -16.48 -4.17
CA THR A 125 -9.83 -15.18 -3.56
C THR A 125 -9.56 -14.04 -4.55
N VAL A 126 -8.43 -14.05 -5.25
CA VAL A 126 -8.10 -13.05 -6.28
C VAL A 126 -9.16 -13.03 -7.39
N SER A 127 -9.63 -14.21 -7.84
CA SER A 127 -10.68 -14.30 -8.85
C SER A 127 -12.03 -13.75 -8.38
N GLN A 128 -12.39 -13.99 -7.11
CA GLN A 128 -13.60 -13.41 -6.50
C GLN A 128 -13.52 -11.87 -6.47
N LEU A 129 -12.40 -11.31 -6.02
CA LEU A 129 -12.16 -9.86 -6.01
C LEU A 129 -12.24 -9.28 -7.43
N ALA A 130 -11.57 -9.90 -8.40
CA ALA A 130 -11.53 -9.47 -9.78
C ALA A 130 -12.92 -9.45 -10.45
N SER A 131 -13.82 -10.36 -10.07
CA SER A 131 -15.20 -10.40 -10.59
C SER A 131 -16.03 -9.17 -10.19
N TYR A 132 -15.57 -8.41 -9.19
CA TYR A 132 -16.16 -7.14 -8.75
C TYR A 132 -15.24 -5.94 -9.01
N HIS A 133 -14.27 -6.07 -9.91
CA HIS A 133 -13.30 -5.02 -10.27
C HIS A 133 -12.38 -4.57 -9.13
N ILE A 134 -12.22 -5.36 -8.08
CA ILE A 134 -11.31 -5.08 -6.96
C ILE A 134 -9.91 -5.59 -7.31
N LEU A 135 -8.90 -4.74 -7.15
CA LEU A 135 -7.49 -5.07 -7.33
C LEU A 135 -6.94 -5.80 -6.10
N ALA A 136 -6.02 -6.72 -6.30
CA ALA A 136 -5.33 -7.40 -5.21
C ALA A 136 -3.85 -6.99 -5.14
N LEU A 137 -3.40 -6.48 -3.99
CA LEU A 137 -2.00 -6.35 -3.62
C LEU A 137 -1.60 -7.61 -2.85
N LEU A 138 -0.60 -8.34 -3.33
CA LEU A 138 -0.12 -9.56 -2.68
C LEU A 138 0.94 -9.21 -1.63
N ASP A 139 0.58 -9.34 -0.37
CA ASP A 139 1.37 -8.96 0.79
C ASP A 139 2.09 -10.16 1.40
N VAL A 140 3.42 -10.20 1.35
CA VAL A 140 4.19 -11.20 2.09
C VAL A 140 4.20 -10.83 3.57
N HIS A 141 3.20 -11.37 4.28
CA HIS A 141 2.89 -10.95 5.63
C HIS A 141 3.66 -11.70 6.70
N GLN A 142 4.11 -10.97 7.69
CA GLN A 142 4.66 -11.46 8.95
C GLN A 142 4.43 -10.44 10.07
N ASP A 143 4.26 -10.93 11.30
CA ASP A 143 4.44 -10.16 12.53
C ASP A 143 5.37 -10.93 13.46
N GLY A 144 6.34 -10.24 14.06
CA GLY A 144 7.29 -10.86 14.97
C GLY A 144 8.08 -12.04 14.40
N PHE A 145 8.20 -12.14 13.07
CA PHE A 145 8.89 -13.13 12.27
C PHE A 145 8.12 -14.43 12.01
N GLY A 146 7.54 -15.08 13.03
CA GLY A 146 6.82 -16.33 12.74
C GLY A 146 6.29 -17.10 13.96
N PRO A 147 5.50 -18.18 13.72
CA PRO A 147 4.80 -18.92 14.77
C PRO A 147 5.70 -19.55 15.83
N SER A 148 6.94 -19.91 15.51
CA SER A 148 7.86 -20.51 16.49
C SER A 148 8.33 -19.56 17.58
N VAL A 149 8.11 -18.26 17.40
CA VAL A 149 8.35 -17.23 18.42
C VAL A 149 7.07 -16.58 18.93
N GLY A 150 5.91 -17.18 18.62
CA GLY A 150 4.62 -16.76 19.15
C GLY A 150 3.85 -15.74 18.33
N SER A 151 4.19 -15.60 17.03
CA SER A 151 3.52 -14.67 16.13
C SER A 151 3.11 -15.35 14.81
N ASP A 152 3.27 -14.71 13.65
CA ASP A 152 2.90 -15.25 12.34
C ASP A 152 3.95 -14.89 11.27
N GLY A 153 3.87 -15.49 10.07
CA GLY A 153 4.75 -15.18 8.96
C GLY A 153 5.61 -16.35 8.48
N PHE A 154 6.90 -16.34 8.81
CA PHE A 154 7.87 -17.32 8.33
C PHE A 154 7.74 -18.67 9.05
N PRO A 155 7.94 -19.81 8.33
CA PRO A 155 7.86 -21.13 8.95
C PRO A 155 9.00 -21.35 9.98
N ALA A 156 8.77 -22.27 10.90
CA ALA A 156 9.71 -22.57 11.99
C ALA A 156 11.14 -22.85 11.53
N TRP A 157 11.29 -23.52 10.37
CA TRP A 157 12.60 -23.85 9.82
C TRP A 157 13.39 -22.60 9.30
N MET A 158 12.71 -21.49 9.03
CA MET A 158 13.34 -20.20 8.69
C MET A 158 13.60 -19.31 9.92
N THR A 159 12.96 -19.60 11.03
CA THR A 159 13.04 -18.81 12.26
C THR A 159 14.26 -19.24 13.08
N LEU A 160 15.45 -18.73 12.68
CA LEU A 160 16.70 -19.07 13.32
C LEU A 160 16.99 -18.12 14.48
N THR A 161 16.76 -18.58 15.71
CA THR A 161 16.95 -17.78 16.93
C THR A 161 18.33 -17.91 17.54
N ASP A 162 19.20 -18.77 17.00
CA ASP A 162 20.56 -19.05 17.50
C ASP A 162 20.58 -19.34 19.01
N GLY A 163 19.54 -20.04 19.52
CA GLY A 163 19.40 -20.40 20.93
C GLY A 163 19.02 -19.23 21.86
N LYS A 164 18.65 -18.08 21.31
CA LYS A 164 18.11 -16.97 22.11
C LYS A 164 16.78 -17.35 22.74
N GLN A 165 16.57 -16.88 23.97
CA GLN A 165 15.35 -17.16 24.72
C GLN A 165 14.17 -16.44 24.10
N ASN A 166 13.05 -17.16 23.94
CA ASN A 166 11.76 -16.60 23.65
C ASN A 166 11.07 -16.21 24.97
N ASN A 167 10.82 -14.94 25.17
CA ASN A 167 10.17 -14.40 26.37
C ASN A 167 8.65 -14.47 26.30
N HIS A 168 8.10 -14.93 25.17
CA HIS A 168 6.64 -14.98 24.92
C HIS A 168 5.95 -13.63 25.13
N ALA A 169 6.64 -12.54 24.84
CA ALA A 169 6.05 -11.21 24.87
C ALA A 169 4.92 -11.11 23.85
N SER A 170 3.90 -10.28 24.13
CA SER A 170 2.77 -10.06 23.22
C SER A 170 3.08 -8.96 22.18
N PHE A 171 2.29 -8.94 21.11
CA PHE A 171 2.28 -7.84 20.14
C PHE A 171 1.94 -6.49 20.81
N PRO A 172 2.63 -5.41 20.49
CA PRO A 172 3.85 -5.30 19.66
C PRO A 172 5.15 -5.35 20.47
N THR A 173 5.08 -5.60 21.79
CA THR A 173 6.24 -5.53 22.71
C THR A 173 7.33 -6.53 22.38
N TYR A 174 7.03 -7.65 21.75
CA TYR A 174 8.02 -8.66 21.37
C TYR A 174 9.13 -8.10 20.45
N TYR A 175 8.83 -7.14 19.57
CA TYR A 175 9.85 -6.50 18.75
C TYR A 175 10.97 -5.86 19.58
N LEU A 176 10.60 -5.26 20.72
CA LEU A 176 11.51 -4.53 21.59
C LEU A 176 12.15 -5.41 22.68
N THR A 177 11.45 -6.45 23.13
CA THR A 177 11.78 -7.13 24.40
C THR A 177 12.06 -8.63 24.24
N ASP A 178 11.81 -9.24 23.06
CA ASP A 178 12.03 -10.66 22.85
C ASP A 178 13.32 -10.94 22.06
N PRO A 179 14.36 -11.49 22.72
CA PRO A 179 15.64 -11.77 22.06
C PRO A 179 15.53 -12.78 20.92
N ALA A 180 14.57 -13.73 20.99
CA ALA A 180 14.39 -14.71 19.92
C ALA A 180 13.79 -14.07 18.66
N VAL A 181 12.81 -13.16 18.81
CA VAL A 181 12.25 -12.38 17.70
C VAL A 181 13.33 -11.53 17.05
N GLN A 182 14.08 -10.76 17.83
CA GLN A 182 15.14 -9.90 17.34
C GLN A 182 16.22 -10.71 16.60
N GLN A 183 16.60 -11.88 17.15
CA GLN A 183 17.61 -12.74 16.54
C GLN A 183 17.11 -13.37 15.23
N ALA A 184 15.83 -13.74 15.13
CA ALA A 184 15.26 -14.29 13.90
C ALA A 184 15.40 -13.30 12.74
N PHE A 185 15.07 -12.02 12.95
CA PHE A 185 15.30 -10.95 11.96
C PHE A 185 16.80 -10.80 11.64
N GLN A 186 17.66 -10.78 12.67
CA GLN A 186 19.11 -10.66 12.45
C GLN A 186 19.67 -11.81 11.62
N SER A 187 19.21 -13.03 11.88
CA SER A 187 19.62 -14.23 11.12
C SER A 187 19.18 -14.12 9.66
N PHE A 188 17.99 -13.53 9.41
CA PHE A 188 17.49 -13.27 8.07
C PHE A 188 18.31 -12.18 7.35
N TRP A 189 18.63 -11.06 8.03
CA TRP A 189 19.47 -10.00 7.46
C TRP A 189 20.91 -10.48 7.19
N ASN A 190 21.47 -11.26 8.08
CA ASN A 190 22.77 -11.92 7.89
C ASN A 190 22.72 -12.99 6.78
N ASN A 191 21.53 -13.28 6.27
CA ASN A 191 21.28 -14.26 5.24
C ASN A 191 21.92 -15.62 5.60
N GLN A 192 21.65 -16.07 6.82
CA GLN A 192 22.18 -17.34 7.36
C GLN A 192 21.70 -18.53 6.52
N ARG A 193 22.39 -19.68 6.67
CA ARG A 193 21.96 -20.95 6.06
C ARG A 193 20.90 -21.61 6.93
N GLY A 194 19.76 -21.90 6.30
CA GLY A 194 18.70 -22.70 6.91
C GLY A 194 19.01 -24.21 6.94
N PRO A 195 18.15 -25.01 7.57
CA PRO A 195 18.31 -26.46 7.68
C PRO A 195 18.44 -27.19 6.32
N GLY A 196 17.86 -26.63 5.26
CA GLY A 196 17.99 -27.13 3.88
C GLY A 196 19.33 -26.80 3.20
N GLY A 197 20.28 -26.20 3.91
CA GLY A 197 21.61 -25.83 3.41
C GLY A 197 21.65 -24.60 2.51
N LYS A 198 20.49 -24.06 2.07
CA LYS A 198 20.39 -22.81 1.33
C LYS A 198 20.40 -21.61 2.30
N ARG A 199 20.70 -20.43 1.76
CA ARG A 199 20.58 -19.18 2.51
C ARG A 199 19.13 -18.75 2.61
N LEU A 200 18.70 -18.20 3.75
CA LEU A 200 17.30 -17.82 4.03
C LEU A 200 16.71 -16.91 2.96
N GLN A 201 17.45 -15.88 2.53
CA GLN A 201 16.98 -14.97 1.49
C GLN A 201 16.98 -15.60 0.08
N SER A 202 17.69 -16.72 -0.13
CA SER A 202 17.57 -17.49 -1.37
C SER A 202 16.29 -18.34 -1.38
N ASP A 203 15.91 -18.88 -0.22
CA ASP A 203 14.62 -19.57 -0.09
C ASP A 203 13.46 -18.59 -0.19
N TYR A 204 13.60 -17.38 0.38
CA TYR A 204 12.65 -16.28 0.16
C TYR A 204 12.51 -15.93 -1.34
N ALA A 205 13.63 -15.77 -2.05
CA ALA A 205 13.62 -15.48 -3.49
C ALA A 205 12.90 -16.57 -4.28
N ASN A 206 13.10 -17.85 -3.95
CA ASN A 206 12.38 -18.97 -4.58
C ASN A 206 10.87 -18.91 -4.28
N MET A 207 10.50 -18.55 -3.06
CA MET A 207 9.10 -18.36 -2.63
C MET A 207 8.43 -17.26 -3.46
N ILE A 208 9.00 -16.06 -3.48
CA ILE A 208 8.38 -14.93 -4.18
C ILE A 208 8.36 -15.12 -5.70
N THR A 209 9.34 -15.83 -6.27
CA THR A 209 9.30 -16.27 -7.69
C THR A 209 8.09 -17.16 -7.95
N ALA A 210 7.79 -18.10 -7.04
CA ALA A 210 6.63 -18.99 -7.21
C ALA A 210 5.30 -18.22 -7.10
N VAL A 211 5.22 -17.22 -6.20
CA VAL A 211 4.08 -16.31 -6.12
C VAL A 211 3.93 -15.52 -7.43
N ALA A 212 5.01 -14.90 -7.90
CA ALA A 212 5.01 -14.13 -9.15
C ALA A 212 4.66 -15.00 -10.39
N ALA A 213 5.17 -16.23 -10.46
CA ALA A 213 4.82 -17.17 -11.53
C ALA A 213 3.35 -17.57 -11.50
N LYS A 214 2.72 -17.63 -10.33
CA LYS A 214 1.29 -17.95 -10.19
C LYS A 214 0.40 -16.79 -10.65
N PHE A 215 0.76 -15.56 -10.31
CA PHE A 215 -0.10 -14.39 -10.47
C PHE A 215 0.30 -13.43 -11.59
N GLY A 216 1.49 -13.55 -12.17
CA GLY A 216 2.06 -12.60 -13.12
C GLY A 216 1.28 -12.39 -14.42
N ASN A 217 0.32 -13.27 -14.74
CA ASN A 217 -0.59 -13.12 -15.87
C ASN A 217 -2.03 -12.73 -15.46
N THR A 218 -2.24 -12.30 -14.22
CA THR A 218 -3.56 -11.95 -13.68
C THR A 218 -3.70 -10.41 -13.64
N PRO A 219 -4.43 -9.79 -14.57
CA PRO A 219 -4.45 -8.34 -14.73
C PRO A 219 -4.95 -7.57 -13.51
N SER A 220 -5.75 -8.20 -12.63
CA SER A 220 -6.29 -7.61 -11.41
C SER A 220 -5.29 -7.59 -10.24
N ILE A 221 -4.08 -8.09 -10.42
CA ILE A 221 -3.00 -7.88 -9.45
C ILE A 221 -2.51 -6.43 -9.57
N LEU A 222 -2.53 -5.70 -8.46
CA LEU A 222 -1.92 -4.37 -8.35
C LEU A 222 -0.40 -4.47 -8.29
N GLY A 223 0.10 -5.42 -7.50
CA GLY A 223 1.52 -5.63 -7.29
C GLY A 223 1.82 -6.59 -6.16
N TYR A 224 3.06 -6.56 -5.73
CA TYR A 224 3.63 -7.36 -4.64
C TYR A 224 4.13 -6.40 -3.55
N ASP A 225 3.63 -6.54 -2.33
CA ASP A 225 4.20 -5.95 -1.12
C ASP A 225 5.21 -6.95 -0.55
N VAL A 226 6.49 -6.61 -0.67
CA VAL A 226 7.56 -7.61 -0.58
C VAL A 226 7.74 -8.17 0.82
N LEU A 227 7.58 -7.36 1.86
CA LEU A 227 7.69 -7.82 3.24
C LEU A 227 7.01 -6.85 4.20
N ASN A 228 5.95 -7.31 4.87
CA ASN A 228 5.28 -6.56 5.92
C ASN A 228 6.24 -6.20 7.06
N GLU A 229 6.28 -4.94 7.46
CA GLU A 229 6.88 -4.38 8.68
C GLU A 229 8.23 -4.99 9.08
N PRO A 230 9.27 -4.84 8.26
CA PRO A 230 10.59 -5.34 8.61
C PRO A 230 11.12 -4.71 9.91
N TRP A 231 11.76 -5.54 10.77
CA TRP A 231 12.42 -5.11 12.00
C TRP A 231 13.94 -5.15 11.85
N PRO A 232 14.69 -4.19 12.41
CA PRO A 232 16.16 -4.10 12.23
C PRO A 232 16.99 -5.26 12.78
N GLY A 233 16.44 -6.14 13.63
CA GLY A 233 17.20 -7.22 14.27
C GLY A 233 17.99 -6.75 15.52
N THR A 234 19.01 -7.54 15.92
CA THR A 234 19.78 -7.31 17.15
C THR A 234 21.08 -6.52 16.95
N GLY A 235 21.66 -6.60 15.76
CA GLY A 235 23.01 -6.09 15.47
C GLY A 235 23.12 -4.58 15.40
N ASN A 236 22.00 -3.90 15.36
CA ASN A 236 21.92 -2.46 15.21
C ASN A 236 20.92 -1.93 16.24
N SER A 237 21.36 -0.94 17.02
CA SER A 237 20.49 -0.31 18.00
C SER A 237 19.29 0.33 17.28
N TRP A 238 18.13 -0.29 17.38
CA TRP A 238 16.87 0.22 16.77
C TRP A 238 16.54 1.63 17.27
N GLU A 239 17.02 2.00 18.48
CA GLU A 239 16.85 3.34 19.03
C GLU A 239 17.52 4.40 18.16
N THR A 240 18.59 4.05 17.43
CA THR A 240 19.24 4.98 16.50
C THR A 240 18.35 5.31 15.28
N CYS A 241 17.34 4.49 15.01
CA CYS A 241 16.36 4.69 13.95
C CYS A 241 15.27 5.69 14.33
N LEU A 242 15.03 5.90 15.63
CA LEU A 242 14.09 6.90 16.15
C LEU A 242 14.72 8.31 16.11
N SER A 243 15.01 8.78 14.91
CA SER A 243 15.61 10.10 14.70
C SER A 243 15.09 10.72 13.40
N SER A 244 15.21 12.03 13.28
CA SER A 244 14.85 12.77 12.08
C SER A 244 15.62 12.34 10.81
N ASN A 245 16.67 11.53 10.95
CA ASN A 245 17.44 10.97 9.85
C ASN A 245 17.05 9.53 9.51
N GLY A 246 16.15 8.90 10.27
CA GLY A 246 15.78 7.50 10.10
C GLY A 246 16.94 6.52 10.31
N CYS A 247 16.95 5.45 9.53
CA CYS A 247 17.93 4.35 9.59
C CYS A 247 18.80 4.22 8.32
N PRO A 248 19.44 5.24 7.76
CA PRO A 248 20.06 5.18 6.43
C PRO A 248 21.16 4.10 6.32
N LYS A 249 21.83 3.76 7.42
CA LYS A 249 22.83 2.68 7.42
C LYS A 249 22.18 1.33 7.24
N LEU A 250 21.07 1.05 7.95
CA LEU A 250 20.35 -0.21 7.87
C LEU A 250 19.55 -0.32 6.58
N ASP A 251 18.93 0.76 6.13
CA ASP A 251 18.29 0.83 4.81
C ASP A 251 19.25 0.37 3.72
N LYS A 252 20.50 0.85 3.78
CA LYS A 252 21.56 0.52 2.81
C LYS A 252 22.11 -0.90 2.97
N SER A 253 22.31 -1.38 4.21
CA SER A 253 23.02 -2.66 4.46
C SER A 253 22.11 -3.87 4.50
N GLU A 254 20.83 -3.71 4.82
CA GLU A 254 19.86 -4.77 5.03
C GLU A 254 18.72 -4.73 4.04
N LEU A 255 17.90 -3.65 4.04
CA LEU A 255 16.71 -3.56 3.22
C LEU A 255 17.03 -3.47 1.71
N ALA A 256 17.92 -2.56 1.30
CA ALA A 256 18.21 -2.36 -0.12
C ALA A 256 18.72 -3.63 -0.83
N PRO A 257 19.70 -4.40 -0.30
CA PRO A 257 20.16 -5.63 -0.95
C PRO A 257 19.14 -6.76 -0.89
N PHE A 258 18.28 -6.81 0.15
CA PHE A 258 17.20 -7.77 0.23
C PHE A 258 16.13 -7.47 -0.83
N TYR A 259 15.65 -6.22 -0.90
CA TYR A 259 14.63 -5.82 -1.86
C TYR A 259 15.11 -5.93 -3.31
N ALA A 260 16.37 -5.60 -3.60
CA ALA A 260 16.93 -5.83 -4.94
C ALA A 260 16.95 -7.32 -5.33
N ARG A 261 17.17 -8.23 -4.35
CA ARG A 261 17.11 -9.68 -4.58
C ARG A 261 15.67 -10.15 -4.80
N ALA A 262 14.73 -9.65 -4.01
CA ALA A 262 13.30 -9.98 -4.11
C ALA A 262 12.71 -9.48 -5.43
N ASP A 263 13.00 -8.25 -5.81
CA ASP A 263 12.61 -7.67 -7.09
C ASP A 263 13.13 -8.50 -8.26
N LYS A 264 14.42 -8.80 -8.28
CA LYS A 264 15.00 -9.68 -9.31
C LYS A 264 14.29 -11.03 -9.40
N ALA A 265 13.88 -11.59 -8.26
CA ALA A 265 13.15 -12.86 -8.19
C ALA A 265 11.74 -12.70 -8.78
N ILE A 266 11.01 -11.65 -8.42
CA ILE A 266 9.69 -11.32 -9.00
C ILE A 266 9.83 -11.11 -10.50
N ARG A 267 10.78 -10.28 -10.96
CA ARG A 267 10.99 -9.96 -12.38
C ARG A 267 11.41 -11.16 -13.24
N SER A 268 11.89 -12.25 -12.63
CA SER A 268 12.15 -13.49 -13.37
C SER A 268 10.86 -14.19 -13.85
N ALA A 269 9.68 -13.83 -13.29
CA ALA A 269 8.39 -14.44 -13.58
C ALA A 269 7.30 -13.43 -13.96
N ASP A 270 7.41 -12.17 -13.50
CA ASP A 270 6.44 -11.09 -13.75
C ASP A 270 7.14 -9.78 -14.09
N HIS A 271 6.91 -9.30 -15.32
CA HIS A 271 7.48 -8.05 -15.84
C HIS A 271 6.47 -6.88 -15.84
N THR A 272 5.26 -7.10 -15.32
CA THR A 272 4.13 -6.19 -15.51
C THR A 272 3.75 -5.45 -14.23
N HIS A 273 3.51 -6.18 -13.13
CA HIS A 273 2.92 -5.62 -11.93
C HIS A 273 3.94 -4.84 -11.08
N LEU A 274 3.43 -3.98 -10.22
CA LEU A 274 4.26 -3.13 -9.34
C LEU A 274 4.94 -3.95 -8.24
N VAL A 275 6.11 -3.49 -7.78
CA VAL A 275 6.81 -4.04 -6.62
C VAL A 275 6.89 -2.94 -5.57
N PHE A 276 6.27 -3.18 -4.42
CA PHE A 276 6.32 -2.26 -3.29
C PHE A 276 7.28 -2.77 -2.22
N VAL A 277 8.00 -1.85 -1.62
CA VAL A 277 8.93 -2.11 -0.53
C VAL A 277 8.51 -1.32 0.71
N GLU A 278 8.60 -1.91 1.88
CA GLU A 278 8.33 -1.24 3.14
C GLU A 278 9.60 -0.73 3.82
N PRO A 279 9.54 0.42 4.50
CA PRO A 279 10.59 0.84 5.42
C PRO A 279 10.56 -0.03 6.68
N PHE A 280 11.58 0.10 7.54
CA PHE A 280 11.46 -0.47 8.89
C PHE A 280 10.22 0.07 9.60
N VAL A 281 9.56 -0.79 10.36
CA VAL A 281 8.27 -0.52 11.04
C VAL A 281 8.25 0.78 11.87
N LEU A 282 9.40 1.27 12.30
CA LEU A 282 9.55 2.54 13.03
C LEU A 282 9.15 3.78 12.21
N PHE A 283 9.15 3.67 10.87
CA PHE A 283 8.61 4.70 9.97
C PHE A 283 7.14 5.02 10.25
N ASN A 284 6.36 4.02 10.66
CA ASN A 284 4.92 4.11 10.90
C ASN A 284 4.56 5.08 12.04
N LEU A 285 5.53 5.43 12.90
CA LEU A 285 5.36 6.35 14.01
C LEU A 285 5.47 7.84 13.62
N GLY A 286 5.97 8.13 12.41
CA GLY A 286 6.14 9.48 11.88
C GLY A 286 7.45 10.19 12.24
N ASP A 287 8.29 9.57 13.07
CA ASP A 287 9.53 10.17 13.58
C ASP A 287 10.79 9.70 12.82
N SER A 288 10.64 8.75 11.89
CA SER A 288 11.75 8.05 11.23
C SER A 288 11.55 7.97 9.71
N PRO A 289 12.12 8.87 8.90
CA PRO A 289 12.10 8.76 7.45
C PRO A 289 12.92 7.55 6.95
N THR A 290 12.73 7.17 5.69
CA THR A 290 13.52 6.12 5.04
C THR A 290 14.34 6.64 3.86
N THR A 291 15.47 5.99 3.61
CA THR A 291 16.38 6.26 2.48
C THR A 291 16.50 5.06 1.54
N ILE A 292 15.58 4.09 1.65
CA ILE A 292 15.57 2.90 0.78
C ILE A 292 15.52 3.34 -0.68
N PRO A 293 16.43 2.88 -1.55
CA PRO A 293 16.32 3.13 -2.99
C PRO A 293 15.20 2.27 -3.61
N LEU A 294 14.81 2.57 -4.84
CA LEU A 294 14.00 1.65 -5.63
C LEU A 294 14.71 0.29 -5.73
N PRO A 295 13.99 -0.84 -5.53
CA PRO A 295 14.59 -2.17 -5.56
C PRO A 295 15.22 -2.46 -6.93
N GLY A 296 16.51 -2.77 -6.96
CA GLY A 296 17.22 -3.02 -8.22
C GLY A 296 17.21 -1.87 -9.24
N ASN A 297 16.83 -0.64 -8.85
CA ASN A 297 16.50 0.49 -9.72
C ASN A 297 15.33 0.20 -10.66
N ASP A 298 14.41 -0.67 -10.28
CA ASP A 298 13.24 -0.98 -11.08
C ASP A 298 12.27 0.22 -11.14
N PRO A 299 11.98 0.76 -12.34
CA PRO A 299 11.06 1.88 -12.50
C PRO A 299 9.59 1.51 -12.26
N ARG A 300 9.27 0.23 -12.05
CA ARG A 300 7.92 -0.27 -11.73
C ARG A 300 7.79 -0.60 -10.25
N SER A 301 8.26 0.28 -9.40
CA SER A 301 8.24 0.05 -7.96
C SER A 301 7.83 1.28 -7.17
N GLY A 302 7.48 1.07 -5.91
CA GLY A 302 7.01 2.09 -5.01
C GLY A 302 7.29 1.76 -3.55
N LEU A 303 6.93 2.72 -2.69
CA LEU A 303 6.90 2.56 -1.25
C LEU A 303 5.49 2.15 -0.83
N SER A 304 5.37 1.03 -0.15
CA SER A 304 4.26 0.72 0.72
C SER A 304 4.62 1.21 2.12
N PHE A 305 3.68 1.85 2.81
CA PHE A 305 3.93 2.38 4.15
C PHE A 305 2.68 2.32 5.02
N HIS A 306 2.89 2.23 6.33
CA HIS A 306 1.82 2.20 7.31
C HIS A 306 1.74 3.51 8.11
N VAL A 307 0.58 3.75 8.74
CA VAL A 307 0.33 4.91 9.58
C VAL A 307 -0.21 4.44 10.91
N TYR A 308 0.66 4.40 11.92
CA TYR A 308 0.31 3.99 13.30
C TYR A 308 1.00 4.88 14.34
N PRO A 309 0.69 6.18 14.36
CA PRO A 309 1.32 7.09 15.32
C PRO A 309 0.91 6.76 16.76
N ASN A 310 1.89 6.63 17.63
CA ASN A 310 1.65 6.38 19.06
C ASN A 310 2.48 7.35 19.94
N PRO A 311 1.85 8.23 20.74
CA PRO A 311 0.40 8.46 20.79
C PRO A 311 -0.14 9.06 19.50
N PHE A 312 -1.43 8.81 19.23
CA PHE A 312 -2.11 9.35 18.06
C PHE A 312 -2.09 10.89 18.06
N SER A 313 -1.77 11.45 16.87
CA SER A 313 -2.05 12.85 16.55
C SER A 313 -2.06 13.05 15.03
N VAL A 314 -2.91 13.93 14.54
CA VAL A 314 -2.98 14.32 13.12
C VAL A 314 -1.62 14.82 12.61
N ALA A 315 -0.87 15.56 13.43
CA ALA A 315 0.47 16.02 13.06
C ALA A 315 1.45 14.88 12.81
N LYS A 316 1.37 13.78 13.56
CA LYS A 316 2.19 12.59 13.30
C LYS A 316 1.74 11.83 12.05
N VAL A 317 0.43 11.71 11.80
CA VAL A 317 -0.09 11.18 10.52
C VAL A 317 0.48 11.98 9.35
N GLN A 318 0.39 13.31 9.41
CA GLN A 318 0.97 14.21 8.40
C GLN A 318 2.49 14.03 8.26
N SER A 319 3.20 13.75 9.35
CA SER A 319 4.65 13.49 9.32
C SER A 319 4.97 12.21 8.56
N VAL A 320 4.25 11.10 8.81
CA VAL A 320 4.41 9.84 8.05
C VAL A 320 4.17 10.09 6.56
N VAL A 321 3.06 10.74 6.21
CA VAL A 321 2.68 11.03 4.81
C VAL A 321 3.73 11.94 4.15
N SER A 322 4.22 12.97 4.86
CA SER A 322 5.26 13.88 4.34
C SER A 322 6.59 13.16 4.10
N ASN A 323 6.97 12.22 4.97
CA ASN A 323 8.14 11.37 4.79
C ASN A 323 8.00 10.49 3.54
N ALA A 324 6.82 9.87 3.32
CA ALA A 324 6.53 9.08 2.14
C ALA A 324 6.57 9.92 0.85
N ILE A 325 5.96 11.11 0.84
CA ILE A 325 5.99 12.04 -0.30
C ILE A 325 7.44 12.46 -0.61
N SER A 326 8.23 12.77 0.42
CA SER A 326 9.65 13.15 0.26
C SER A 326 10.47 11.99 -0.34
N TRP A 327 10.19 10.75 0.09
CA TRP A 327 10.81 9.57 -0.50
C TRP A 327 10.48 9.44 -2.00
N SER A 328 9.19 9.55 -2.37
CA SER A 328 8.78 9.49 -3.78
C SER A 328 9.40 10.61 -4.63
N GLN A 329 9.48 11.83 -4.10
CA GLN A 329 10.14 12.94 -4.80
C GLN A 329 11.64 12.67 -5.07
N SER A 330 12.30 11.92 -4.17
CA SER A 330 13.72 11.58 -4.31
C SER A 330 13.99 10.40 -5.24
N THR A 331 13.03 9.46 -5.34
CA THR A 331 13.19 8.19 -6.04
C THR A 331 12.38 8.07 -7.33
N ASP A 332 11.36 8.91 -7.51
CA ASP A 332 10.33 8.82 -8.56
C ASP A 332 9.42 7.57 -8.42
N GLY A 333 9.40 6.92 -7.24
CA GLY A 333 8.60 5.73 -6.95
C GLY A 333 7.14 6.03 -6.62
N ALA A 334 6.26 5.05 -6.85
CA ALA A 334 4.85 5.09 -6.46
C ALA A 334 4.67 5.19 -4.94
N LEU A 335 3.52 5.71 -4.50
CA LEU A 335 3.12 5.68 -3.09
C LEU A 335 1.83 4.91 -2.90
N LEU A 336 1.78 4.09 -1.86
CA LEU A 336 0.61 3.37 -1.41
C LEU A 336 0.65 3.25 0.11
N ASN A 337 -0.36 3.77 0.81
CA ASN A 337 -0.53 3.48 2.22
C ASN A 337 -1.23 2.14 2.35
N THR A 338 -0.54 1.14 2.88
CA THR A 338 -0.99 -0.26 2.90
C THR A 338 -1.61 -0.67 4.21
N GLU A 339 -1.37 0.08 5.29
CA GLU A 339 -2.06 -0.10 6.55
C GLU A 339 -2.23 1.20 7.33
N TRP A 340 -3.40 1.34 7.96
CA TRP A 340 -3.72 2.39 8.92
C TRP A 340 -4.97 2.01 9.73
N GLY A 341 -5.27 2.75 10.76
CA GLY A 341 -6.45 2.54 11.59
C GLY A 341 -6.17 1.59 12.75
N ALA A 342 -6.47 0.30 12.63
CA ALA A 342 -6.39 -0.69 13.72
C ALA A 342 -7.09 -0.22 15.01
N THR A 343 -8.17 0.53 14.90
CA THR A 343 -8.92 1.11 16.01
C THR A 343 -10.42 1.07 15.75
N SER A 344 -11.21 1.04 16.82
CA SER A 344 -12.67 1.26 16.75
C SER A 344 -13.06 2.71 17.08
N ASN A 345 -12.09 3.59 17.30
CA ASN A 345 -12.34 5.01 17.55
C ASN A 345 -12.62 5.74 16.23
N THR A 346 -13.90 6.01 15.97
CA THR A 346 -14.38 6.62 14.73
C THR A 346 -13.83 8.02 14.47
N THR A 347 -13.46 8.76 15.53
CA THR A 347 -12.80 10.08 15.39
C THR A 347 -11.40 9.91 14.80
N ILE A 348 -10.62 8.96 15.32
CA ILE A 348 -9.28 8.66 14.78
C ILE A 348 -9.39 8.20 13.33
N ILE A 349 -10.32 7.28 13.03
CA ILE A 349 -10.56 6.78 11.66
C ILE A 349 -10.86 7.95 10.72
N ALA A 350 -11.75 8.87 11.11
CA ALA A 350 -12.11 10.04 10.29
C ALA A 350 -10.92 11.00 10.07
N GLU A 351 -10.09 11.22 11.08
CA GLU A 351 -8.93 12.12 11.00
C GLU A 351 -7.80 11.52 10.14
N GLU A 352 -7.55 10.21 10.25
CA GLU A 352 -6.56 9.50 9.43
C GLU A 352 -6.99 9.45 7.96
N SER A 353 -8.22 8.99 7.66
CA SER A 353 -8.73 8.94 6.28
C SER A 353 -8.75 10.32 5.63
N SER A 354 -9.23 11.35 6.36
CA SER A 354 -9.24 12.73 5.86
C SER A 354 -7.85 13.26 5.55
N THR A 355 -6.83 12.89 6.34
CA THR A 355 -5.45 13.28 6.09
C THR A 355 -4.88 12.60 4.84
N LEU A 356 -5.09 11.29 4.68
CA LEU A 356 -4.67 10.52 3.51
C LEU A 356 -5.36 11.02 2.22
N ASP A 357 -6.67 11.29 2.30
CA ASP A 357 -7.46 11.81 1.18
C ASP A 357 -7.04 13.21 0.77
N SER A 358 -6.77 14.11 1.74
CA SER A 358 -6.32 15.47 1.44
C SER A 358 -5.00 15.51 0.70
N GLU A 359 -4.13 14.54 0.94
CA GLU A 359 -2.88 14.32 0.23
C GLU A 359 -3.04 13.40 -1.01
N MET A 360 -4.28 12.90 -1.23
CA MET A 360 -4.61 12.03 -2.37
C MET A 360 -3.70 10.79 -2.44
N ILE A 361 -3.50 10.16 -1.28
CA ILE A 361 -2.76 8.91 -1.13
C ILE A 361 -3.77 7.75 -1.20
N PRO A 362 -3.60 6.78 -2.11
CA PRO A 362 -4.36 5.53 -2.06
C PRO A 362 -4.07 4.78 -0.76
N TRP A 363 -5.10 4.22 -0.13
CA TRP A 363 -4.95 3.65 1.21
C TRP A 363 -5.75 2.36 1.44
N MET A 364 -5.29 1.53 2.41
CA MET A 364 -5.94 0.29 2.84
C MET A 364 -6.08 0.25 4.37
N TYR A 365 -7.33 0.22 4.85
CA TYR A 365 -7.65 0.13 6.28
C TYR A 365 -7.31 -1.26 6.85
N TRP A 366 -6.78 -1.29 8.07
CA TRP A 366 -6.54 -2.50 8.84
C TRP A 366 -7.57 -2.68 9.96
N PRO A 367 -8.29 -3.85 10.03
CA PRO A 367 -8.46 -4.85 8.96
C PRO A 367 -9.93 -4.95 8.49
N PHE A 368 -10.19 -5.69 7.40
CA PHE A 368 -11.56 -6.03 7.01
C PHE A 368 -12.23 -6.94 8.06
N MET A 369 -11.56 -8.00 8.48
CA MET A 369 -12.06 -8.96 9.46
C MET A 369 -11.36 -8.82 10.81
N GLY A 370 -12.03 -9.22 11.91
CA GLY A 370 -11.42 -9.23 13.23
C GLY A 370 -10.10 -10.02 13.25
N CYS A 371 -9.12 -9.49 13.94
CA CYS A 371 -7.77 -10.03 14.00
C CYS A 371 -7.46 -10.49 15.43
N SER A 372 -6.81 -11.65 15.58
CA SER A 372 -6.48 -12.24 16.88
C SER A 372 -4.98 -12.52 17.09
N ILE A 373 -4.19 -12.55 16.02
CA ILE A 373 -2.73 -12.71 16.06
C ILE A 373 -2.09 -11.47 15.44
N GLY A 374 -1.03 -10.96 16.07
CA GLY A 374 -0.36 -9.74 15.61
C GLY A 374 -1.24 -8.48 15.66
N CYS A 375 -2.25 -8.46 16.54
CA CYS A 375 -3.18 -7.35 16.71
C CYS A 375 -3.42 -7.06 18.18
N SER A 376 -3.69 -5.80 18.51
CA SER A 376 -4.00 -5.40 19.88
C SER A 376 -5.43 -5.77 20.31
N THR A 377 -6.35 -5.92 19.35
CA THR A 377 -7.76 -6.28 19.60
C THR A 377 -8.44 -6.80 18.34
N THR A 378 -9.45 -7.69 18.53
CA THR A 378 -10.33 -8.17 17.45
C THR A 378 -11.45 -7.20 17.08
N ALA A 379 -11.69 -6.16 17.90
CA ALA A 379 -12.81 -5.22 17.76
C ALA A 379 -12.58 -4.15 16.68
N THR A 380 -11.43 -4.14 16.01
CA THR A 380 -11.06 -3.11 15.02
C THR A 380 -11.52 -3.44 13.60
N GLY A 381 -11.95 -4.68 13.34
CA GLY A 381 -12.39 -5.10 12.01
C GLY A 381 -13.71 -4.44 11.57
N ILE A 382 -13.88 -4.29 10.26
CA ILE A 382 -15.17 -3.90 9.64
C ILE A 382 -16.21 -4.99 9.89
N ILE A 383 -15.80 -6.25 9.85
CA ILE A 383 -16.61 -7.40 10.25
C ILE A 383 -15.94 -8.19 11.38
N SER A 384 -16.74 -8.89 12.17
CA SER A 384 -16.22 -9.69 13.28
C SER A 384 -15.51 -10.97 12.80
N ASN A 385 -16.03 -11.61 11.74
CA ASN A 385 -15.48 -12.85 11.19
C ASN A 385 -15.96 -13.10 9.75
N LEU A 386 -15.24 -13.94 9.02
CA LEU A 386 -15.52 -14.30 7.62
C LEU A 386 -16.59 -15.38 7.45
N SER A 387 -17.01 -16.05 8.53
CA SER A 387 -17.99 -17.16 8.46
C SER A 387 -19.43 -16.68 8.28
N SER A 388 -19.68 -15.39 8.36
CA SER A 388 -20.99 -14.76 8.23
C SER A 388 -20.95 -13.58 7.26
N PRO A 389 -22.03 -13.26 6.55
CA PRO A 389 -22.09 -12.11 5.66
C PRO A 389 -21.75 -10.78 6.37
N PRO A 390 -21.22 -9.78 5.66
CA PRO A 390 -20.93 -8.44 6.22
C PRO A 390 -22.23 -7.65 6.43
N SER A 391 -23.04 -8.09 7.40
CA SER A 391 -24.35 -7.49 7.74
C SER A 391 -24.78 -7.83 9.18
N GLY A 392 -25.77 -7.13 9.70
CA GLY A 392 -26.32 -7.35 11.03
C GLY A 392 -25.26 -7.29 12.13
N SER A 393 -25.23 -8.26 13.04
CA SER A 393 -24.27 -8.30 14.15
C SER A 393 -22.85 -8.63 13.75
N ASN A 394 -22.60 -9.09 12.52
CA ASN A 394 -21.27 -9.33 12.00
C ASN A 394 -20.60 -8.04 11.49
N LEU A 395 -21.38 -7.01 11.11
CA LEU A 395 -20.90 -5.72 10.64
C LEU A 395 -20.68 -4.77 11.83
N ASN A 396 -19.49 -4.21 11.94
CA ASN A 396 -19.22 -3.07 12.81
C ASN A 396 -19.68 -1.78 12.10
N SER A 397 -20.96 -1.47 12.23
CA SER A 397 -21.57 -0.34 11.54
C SER A 397 -20.91 0.99 11.87
N ALA A 398 -20.46 1.19 13.12
CA ALA A 398 -19.80 2.43 13.52
C ALA A 398 -18.48 2.67 12.76
N VAL A 399 -17.71 1.61 12.50
CA VAL A 399 -16.49 1.68 11.68
C VAL A 399 -16.84 1.81 10.20
N ALA A 400 -17.81 1.02 9.72
CA ALA A 400 -18.24 1.07 8.32
C ALA A 400 -18.78 2.44 7.92
N ASP A 401 -19.60 3.07 8.77
CA ASP A 401 -20.20 4.38 8.52
C ASP A 401 -19.18 5.53 8.35
N VAL A 402 -17.96 5.35 8.86
CA VAL A 402 -16.88 6.34 8.69
C VAL A 402 -15.95 5.99 7.53
N LEU A 403 -15.71 4.70 7.28
CA LEU A 403 -14.80 4.25 6.23
C LEU A 403 -15.42 4.25 4.85
N VAL A 404 -16.73 3.98 4.75
CA VAL A 404 -17.48 3.99 3.49
C VAL A 404 -17.75 5.42 3.10
N GLN A 405 -17.03 5.91 2.09
CA GLN A 405 -17.09 7.30 1.65
C GLN A 405 -16.97 7.43 0.13
N PRO A 406 -17.55 8.47 -0.48
CA PRO A 406 -17.38 8.73 -1.90
C PRO A 406 -15.94 9.19 -2.18
N HIS A 407 -15.37 8.73 -3.28
CA HIS A 407 -14.05 9.15 -3.71
C HIS A 407 -13.85 9.01 -5.23
N PRO A 408 -12.90 9.75 -5.82
CA PRO A 408 -12.53 9.56 -7.21
C PRO A 408 -11.83 8.21 -7.38
N LEU A 409 -12.29 7.39 -8.35
CA LEU A 409 -11.68 6.09 -8.66
C LEU A 409 -10.59 6.22 -9.72
N ALA A 410 -10.95 6.79 -10.89
CA ALA A 410 -10.02 6.94 -12.03
C ALA A 410 -10.18 8.32 -12.66
N VAL A 411 -9.15 9.15 -12.56
CA VAL A 411 -9.20 10.58 -12.89
C VAL A 411 -8.51 10.83 -14.22
N ALA A 412 -9.28 11.29 -15.22
CA ALA A 412 -8.74 11.78 -16.49
C ALA A 412 -8.14 13.18 -16.31
N GLY A 413 -7.02 13.24 -15.58
CA GLY A 413 -6.36 14.49 -15.23
C GLY A 413 -5.39 14.37 -14.07
N THR A 414 -4.91 15.51 -13.60
CA THR A 414 -4.08 15.62 -12.40
C THR A 414 -4.95 16.12 -11.25
N PRO A 415 -5.16 15.31 -10.18
CA PRO A 415 -5.86 15.71 -8.97
C PRO A 415 -5.26 16.96 -8.33
N GLN A 416 -6.11 17.82 -7.76
CA GLN A 416 -5.69 19.09 -7.12
C GLN A 416 -6.14 19.19 -5.67
N SER A 417 -7.35 18.74 -5.36
CA SER A 417 -7.88 18.73 -4.01
C SER A 417 -8.98 17.68 -3.86
N LEU A 418 -8.98 16.99 -2.74
CA LEU A 418 -10.03 16.07 -2.32
C LEU A 418 -10.36 16.35 -0.86
N SER A 419 -11.65 16.40 -0.54
CA SER A 419 -12.14 16.48 0.83
C SER A 419 -13.48 15.78 0.96
N TYR A 420 -13.67 15.08 2.07
CA TYR A 420 -14.94 14.51 2.48
C TYR A 420 -15.20 14.81 3.95
N SER A 421 -16.46 15.03 4.31
CA SER A 421 -16.89 15.27 5.69
C SER A 421 -17.90 14.20 6.11
N PRO A 422 -17.56 13.25 6.99
CA PRO A 422 -18.52 12.26 7.49
C PRO A 422 -19.72 12.88 8.21
N ALA A 423 -19.55 14.06 8.84
CA ALA A 423 -20.63 14.73 9.55
C ALA A 423 -21.71 15.32 8.63
N THR A 424 -21.37 15.65 7.39
CA THR A 424 -22.29 16.27 6.42
C THR A 424 -22.50 15.42 5.18
N HIS A 425 -21.75 14.34 5.02
CA HIS A 425 -21.67 13.49 3.83
C HIS A 425 -21.45 14.30 2.55
N ILE A 426 -20.63 15.35 2.63
CA ILE A 426 -20.31 16.19 1.48
C ILE A 426 -18.88 15.88 1.04
N MET A 427 -18.74 15.48 -0.24
CA MET A 427 -17.46 15.34 -0.91
C MET A 427 -17.24 16.48 -1.89
N SER A 428 -16.02 17.00 -1.94
CA SER A 428 -15.57 17.97 -2.94
C SER A 428 -14.25 17.50 -3.54
N PHE A 429 -14.19 17.49 -4.88
CA PHE A 429 -12.99 17.09 -5.61
C PHE A 429 -12.73 18.04 -6.77
N SER A 430 -11.45 18.35 -7.02
CA SER A 430 -11.05 19.15 -8.17
C SER A 430 -9.78 18.57 -8.83
N TRP A 431 -9.72 18.70 -10.17
CA TRP A 431 -8.57 18.27 -10.97
C TRP A 431 -8.38 19.16 -12.19
N THR A 432 -7.23 19.04 -12.84
CA THR A 432 -6.97 19.65 -14.15
C THR A 432 -6.93 18.55 -15.21
N PRO A 433 -7.20 18.88 -16.48
CA PRO A 433 -7.11 17.89 -17.56
C PRO A 433 -5.67 17.57 -17.97
N ALA A 434 -4.65 18.13 -17.33
CA ALA A 434 -3.25 17.78 -17.53
C ALA A 434 -2.98 16.34 -17.09
N ARG A 435 -2.21 15.58 -17.85
CA ARG A 435 -1.76 14.23 -17.49
C ARG A 435 -0.53 14.32 -16.58
N VAL A 436 -0.46 13.49 -15.56
CA VAL A 436 0.71 13.43 -14.66
C VAL A 436 2.00 13.05 -15.39
N GLY A 437 1.92 12.29 -16.48
CA GLY A 437 3.05 11.92 -17.36
C GLY A 437 3.31 12.89 -18.51
N GLY A 438 2.64 14.06 -18.52
CA GLY A 438 2.74 15.03 -19.61
C GLY A 438 1.61 14.91 -20.66
N GLY A 439 1.31 16.03 -21.32
CA GLY A 439 0.17 16.12 -22.24
C GLY A 439 -1.15 16.45 -21.53
N ARG A 440 -2.28 16.21 -22.22
CA ARG A 440 -3.61 16.58 -21.76
C ARG A 440 -4.65 15.56 -22.23
N TYR A 441 -5.69 15.33 -21.44
CA TYR A 441 -6.87 14.59 -21.86
C TYR A 441 -7.75 15.46 -22.77
N SER A 442 -8.33 14.84 -23.80
CA SER A 442 -9.28 15.50 -24.71
C SER A 442 -10.68 15.57 -24.12
N GLY A 443 -11.50 16.45 -24.66
CA GLY A 443 -12.94 16.46 -24.38
C GLY A 443 -13.57 15.08 -24.58
N GLY A 444 -14.53 14.75 -23.73
CA GLY A 444 -15.14 13.42 -23.69
C GLY A 444 -14.37 12.36 -22.90
N SER A 445 -13.18 12.64 -22.38
CA SER A 445 -12.49 11.72 -21.46
C SER A 445 -13.24 11.60 -20.14
N VAL A 446 -13.33 10.36 -19.61
CA VAL A 446 -14.14 10.03 -18.45
C VAL A 446 -13.31 9.97 -17.17
N THR A 447 -13.76 10.74 -16.16
CA THR A 447 -13.39 10.57 -14.75
C THR A 447 -14.52 9.82 -14.07
N SER A 448 -14.18 8.80 -13.27
CA SER A 448 -15.14 8.01 -12.50
C SER A 448 -14.92 8.18 -11.00
N LEU A 449 -16.04 8.13 -10.25
CA LEU A 449 -16.06 8.23 -8.79
C LEU A 449 -16.93 7.11 -8.23
N GLN A 450 -16.49 6.51 -7.13
CA GLN A 450 -17.34 5.67 -6.29
C GLN A 450 -18.25 6.56 -5.43
N VAL A 451 -19.53 6.21 -5.37
CA VAL A 451 -20.52 6.89 -4.53
C VAL A 451 -21.37 5.83 -3.84
N PRO A 452 -20.88 5.24 -2.74
CA PRO A 452 -21.51 4.13 -2.06
C PRO A 452 -22.92 4.47 -1.58
N GLN A 453 -23.86 3.51 -1.76
CA GLN A 453 -25.24 3.71 -1.33
C GLN A 453 -25.37 3.74 0.20
N LEU A 454 -24.46 3.07 0.93
CA LEU A 454 -24.45 3.12 2.39
C LEU A 454 -24.30 4.54 2.91
N ASP A 455 -23.45 5.34 2.25
CA ASP A 455 -23.25 6.76 2.59
C ASP A 455 -24.40 7.67 2.11
N TYR A 456 -25.10 7.28 1.04
CA TYR A 456 -26.23 8.03 0.45
C TYR A 456 -27.50 7.18 0.29
N PRO A 457 -28.10 6.69 1.39
CA PRO A 457 -29.21 5.75 1.32
C PRO A 457 -30.48 6.30 0.66
N ASN A 458 -30.66 7.62 0.67
CA ASN A 458 -31.82 8.31 0.07
C ASN A 458 -31.48 8.97 -1.28
N GLY A 459 -30.25 8.81 -1.77
CA GLY A 459 -29.75 9.43 -2.98
C GLY A 459 -28.82 10.63 -2.74
N TYR A 460 -28.26 11.13 -3.81
CA TYR A 460 -27.30 12.24 -3.77
C TYR A 460 -27.50 13.22 -4.92
N SER A 461 -27.10 14.46 -4.71
CA SER A 461 -27.02 15.51 -5.71
C SER A 461 -25.59 15.75 -6.17
N VAL A 462 -25.42 16.15 -7.43
CA VAL A 462 -24.09 16.40 -8.03
C VAL A 462 -24.05 17.82 -8.61
N GLN A 463 -23.05 18.58 -8.23
CA GLN A 463 -22.71 19.87 -8.86
C GLN A 463 -21.36 19.71 -9.56
N VAL A 464 -21.30 20.04 -10.85
CA VAL A 464 -20.10 19.81 -11.69
C VAL A 464 -19.72 21.09 -12.42
N THR A 465 -18.41 21.32 -12.56
CA THR A 465 -17.85 22.38 -13.40
C THR A 465 -16.85 21.77 -14.38
N GLY A 466 -16.92 22.13 -15.65
CA GLY A 466 -15.98 21.70 -16.70
C GLY A 466 -16.16 20.25 -17.18
N ALA A 467 -17.23 19.58 -16.73
CA ALA A 467 -17.60 18.25 -17.17
C ALA A 467 -19.14 18.08 -17.13
N ALA A 468 -19.64 17.07 -17.82
CA ALA A 468 -21.04 16.67 -17.79
C ALA A 468 -21.20 15.29 -17.11
N VAL A 469 -22.23 15.12 -16.31
CA VAL A 469 -22.61 13.82 -15.73
C VAL A 469 -23.10 12.90 -16.85
N THR A 470 -22.56 11.69 -16.94
CA THR A 470 -22.92 10.70 -17.97
C THR A 470 -23.51 9.42 -17.40
N SER A 471 -23.35 9.16 -16.11
CA SER A 471 -24.05 8.08 -15.41
C SER A 471 -25.53 8.40 -15.18
N LYS A 472 -26.31 7.36 -14.85
CA LYS A 472 -27.68 7.53 -14.37
C LYS A 472 -27.69 8.30 -13.03
N PRO A 473 -28.78 9.01 -12.71
CA PRO A 473 -28.96 9.59 -11.37
C PRO A 473 -28.74 8.54 -10.28
N CYS A 474 -28.11 8.94 -9.20
CA CYS A 474 -27.74 8.09 -8.04
C CYS A 474 -27.05 6.77 -8.38
N SER A 475 -26.30 6.75 -9.47
CA SER A 475 -25.45 5.58 -9.78
C SER A 475 -24.35 5.42 -8.74
N PRO A 476 -24.11 4.23 -8.18
CA PRO A 476 -22.95 4.01 -7.29
C PRO A 476 -21.61 4.24 -7.99
N MET A 477 -21.57 4.19 -9.32
CA MET A 477 -20.46 4.64 -10.16
C MET A 477 -20.86 5.91 -10.90
N LEU A 478 -20.48 7.08 -10.38
CA LEU A 478 -20.65 8.36 -11.02
C LEU A 478 -19.60 8.55 -12.11
N THR A 479 -20.02 8.84 -13.34
CA THR A 479 -19.11 9.13 -14.45
C THR A 479 -19.29 10.56 -14.96
N LEU A 480 -18.17 11.25 -15.18
CA LEU A 480 -18.08 12.64 -15.61
C LEU A 480 -17.29 12.71 -16.92
N SER A 481 -17.92 13.18 -17.97
CA SER A 481 -17.27 13.40 -19.28
C SER A 481 -16.73 14.82 -19.35
N GLN A 482 -15.44 14.99 -19.54
CA GLN A 482 -14.76 16.28 -19.60
C GLN A 482 -15.24 17.12 -20.78
N GLU A 483 -15.46 18.42 -20.57
CA GLU A 483 -15.68 19.41 -21.64
C GLU A 483 -14.35 19.78 -22.32
N GLY A 484 -14.38 19.94 -23.65
CA GLY A 484 -13.16 20.12 -24.44
C GLY A 484 -12.35 21.38 -24.10
N SER A 485 -13.01 22.44 -23.66
CA SER A 485 -12.39 23.75 -23.32
C SER A 485 -12.01 23.88 -21.83
N ALA A 486 -12.42 22.94 -20.98
CA ALA A 486 -12.21 23.05 -19.53
C ALA A 486 -10.73 23.08 -19.18
N SER A 487 -10.30 24.07 -18.40
CA SER A 487 -8.94 24.15 -17.83
C SER A 487 -8.86 23.67 -16.38
N LYS A 488 -9.99 23.70 -15.68
CA LYS A 488 -10.20 23.21 -14.33
C LYS A 488 -11.52 22.48 -14.27
N LEU A 489 -11.57 21.37 -13.55
CA LEU A 489 -12.75 20.55 -13.35
C LEU A 489 -13.00 20.41 -11.84
N SER A 490 -14.27 20.38 -11.46
CA SER A 490 -14.63 20.09 -10.07
C SER A 490 -15.97 19.38 -9.98
N VAL A 491 -16.14 18.62 -8.91
CA VAL A 491 -17.40 17.99 -8.55
C VAL A 491 -17.63 18.13 -7.05
N ARG A 492 -18.88 18.37 -6.69
CA ARG A 492 -19.38 18.32 -5.31
C ARG A 492 -20.55 17.36 -5.26
N ILE A 493 -20.48 16.40 -4.34
CA ILE A 493 -21.53 15.42 -4.05
C ILE A 493 -22.08 15.75 -2.67
N ALA A 494 -23.40 15.74 -2.52
CA ALA A 494 -24.07 15.98 -1.25
C ALA A 494 -25.34 15.12 -1.13
N PRO A 495 -25.80 14.78 0.09
CA PRO A 495 -27.04 14.06 0.30
C PRO A 495 -28.23 14.74 -0.39
N SER A 496 -29.16 13.94 -0.90
CA SER A 496 -30.42 14.37 -1.49
C SER A 496 -31.54 13.43 -1.05
N SER A 497 -32.77 13.92 -1.05
CA SER A 497 -33.95 13.10 -0.80
C SER A 497 -34.52 12.45 -2.06
N SER A 498 -33.91 12.68 -3.20
CA SER A 498 -34.29 12.13 -4.50
C SER A 498 -33.14 12.04 -5.46
N CYS A 499 -33.21 11.11 -6.35
CA CYS A 499 -32.30 10.98 -7.49
C CYS A 499 -32.75 11.92 -8.65
#